data_69202b5bd9b5869c659e32a1e38f5438
#
_entry.id   69202b5bd9b5869c659e32a1e38f5438
#
_cell.length_a   1.000
_cell.length_b   1.000
_cell.length_c   1.000
_cell.angle_alpha   90.00
_cell.angle_beta   90.00
_cell.angle_gamma   90.00
#
_symmetry.space_group_name_H-M   'P 1'
#
loop_
_entity.id
_entity.type
_entity.pdbx_description
1 polymer ?
#
loop_
_entity_poly.entity_id
_entity_poly.type
_entity_poly.pdbx_seq_one_letter_code
_entity_poly.pdbx_strand_id
1 'polypeptide(L)'
;EKIIADEDNVEIYVFTNKILFVYKNIYVQSYLLSGTYPETSHFIPKDFAYIINLNMKEFYDAVDRASLLAQNKEKNIIKMHIQDKDMVITSTSNELGNAEEKLHIDCNNKEKIEISFSSKFMMDALKVIKEENILLLLNTDDKPILIKPVEDETLTELILPIKTY
;
A
#
# COMPACT_ATOMS: atom_id res chain seq x y z
N GLU A 1 -15.67 -9.33 -9.49
CA GLU A 1 -16.33 -8.72 -8.31
C GLU A 1 -17.73 -8.18 -8.62
N LYS A 2 -17.93 -7.45 -9.70
CA LYS A 2 -19.26 -6.84 -10.01
C LYS A 2 -20.31 -7.82 -10.55
N ILE A 3 -19.94 -9.04 -10.85
CA ILE A 3 -20.79 -10.05 -11.52
C ILE A 3 -21.10 -11.21 -10.61
N ILE A 4 -20.30 -11.42 -9.56
CA ILE A 4 -20.33 -12.59 -8.69
C ILE A 4 -20.83 -12.14 -7.31
N ALA A 5 -21.80 -12.84 -6.74
CA ALA A 5 -22.25 -12.62 -5.36
C ALA A 5 -21.30 -13.32 -4.37
N ASP A 6 -21.14 -12.77 -3.17
CA ASP A 6 -20.14 -13.17 -2.18
C ASP A 6 -20.18 -14.66 -1.75
N GLU A 7 -21.32 -15.32 -1.93
CA GLU A 7 -21.51 -16.74 -1.53
C GLU A 7 -21.53 -17.72 -2.70
N ASP A 8 -21.30 -17.25 -3.93
CA ASP A 8 -21.40 -18.10 -5.11
C ASP A 8 -20.04 -18.73 -5.50
N ASN A 9 -20.09 -19.96 -6.00
CA ASN A 9 -18.91 -20.64 -6.53
C ASN A 9 -18.66 -20.23 -7.99
N VAL A 10 -17.39 -20.05 -8.32
CA VAL A 10 -16.88 -19.82 -9.68
C VAL A 10 -16.00 -21.00 -10.07
N GLU A 11 -16.28 -21.60 -11.21
CA GLU A 11 -15.38 -22.61 -11.77
C GLU A 11 -14.26 -21.92 -12.55
N ILE A 12 -13.02 -22.36 -12.33
CA ILE A 12 -11.83 -21.80 -12.99
C ILE A 12 -11.14 -22.92 -13.77
N TYR A 13 -11.03 -22.71 -15.08
CA TYR A 13 -10.31 -23.62 -15.98
C TYR A 13 -9.04 -22.95 -16.48
N VAL A 14 -7.88 -23.56 -16.19
CA VAL A 14 -6.58 -23.06 -16.60
C VAL A 14 -6.06 -23.89 -17.78
N PHE A 15 -5.75 -23.21 -18.88
CA PHE A 15 -5.16 -23.79 -20.09
C PHE A 15 -3.73 -23.28 -20.27
N THR A 16 -3.01 -23.78 -21.24
CA THR A 16 -1.62 -23.39 -21.50
C THR A 16 -1.42 -21.87 -21.74
N ASN A 17 -2.40 -21.22 -22.41
CA ASN A 17 -2.28 -19.82 -22.81
C ASN A 17 -3.51 -18.97 -22.47
N LYS A 18 -4.50 -19.53 -21.76
CA LYS A 18 -5.72 -18.85 -21.37
C LYS A 18 -6.28 -19.37 -20.07
N ILE A 19 -7.13 -18.57 -19.46
CA ILE A 19 -7.93 -18.90 -18.29
C ILE A 19 -9.40 -18.60 -18.59
N LEU A 20 -10.28 -19.50 -18.14
CA LEU A 20 -11.72 -19.37 -18.29
C LEU A 20 -12.37 -19.41 -16.91
N PHE A 21 -13.18 -18.42 -16.64
CA PHE A 21 -14.06 -18.36 -15.47
C PHE A 21 -15.49 -18.65 -15.91
N VAL A 22 -16.14 -19.55 -15.20
CA VAL A 22 -17.54 -19.92 -15.46
C VAL A 22 -18.35 -19.64 -14.20
N TYR A 23 -19.36 -18.81 -14.35
CA TYR A 23 -20.30 -18.47 -13.30
C TYR A 23 -21.71 -18.52 -13.84
N LYS A 24 -22.49 -19.52 -13.41
CA LYS A 24 -23.84 -19.78 -13.95
C LYS A 24 -23.80 -19.93 -15.48
N ASN A 25 -24.44 -19.03 -16.22
CA ASN A 25 -24.43 -18.99 -17.67
C ASN A 25 -23.48 -17.93 -18.25
N ILE A 26 -22.56 -17.39 -17.43
CA ILE A 26 -21.58 -16.38 -17.83
C ILE A 26 -20.22 -17.05 -17.99
N TYR A 27 -19.58 -16.82 -19.13
CA TYR A 27 -18.25 -17.31 -19.46
C TYR A 27 -17.33 -16.12 -19.68
N VAL A 28 -16.25 -15.99 -18.89
CA VAL A 28 -15.24 -14.95 -19.06
C VAL A 28 -13.91 -15.60 -19.36
N GLN A 29 -13.37 -15.35 -20.54
CA GLN A 29 -12.08 -15.86 -20.98
C GLN A 29 -11.06 -14.73 -21.06
N SER A 30 -9.84 -14.97 -20.57
CA SER A 30 -8.68 -14.08 -20.75
C SER A 30 -7.47 -14.88 -21.24
N TYR A 31 -6.61 -14.25 -22.04
CA TYR A 31 -5.32 -14.82 -22.37
C TYR A 31 -4.33 -14.58 -21.25
N LEU A 32 -3.48 -15.58 -20.99
CA LEU A 32 -2.38 -15.43 -20.05
C LEU A 32 -1.28 -14.57 -20.67
N LEU A 33 -0.64 -13.76 -19.83
CA LEU A 33 0.56 -13.04 -20.22
C LEU A 33 1.69 -14.03 -20.49
N SER A 34 2.49 -13.75 -21.51
CA SER A 34 3.71 -14.53 -21.80
C SER A 34 4.82 -14.14 -20.81
N GLY A 35 5.65 -15.12 -20.43
CA GLY A 35 6.78 -14.93 -19.54
C GLY A 35 6.66 -15.71 -18.23
N THR A 36 7.73 -15.69 -17.46
CA THR A 36 7.78 -16.32 -16.12
C THR A 36 7.32 -15.28 -15.08
N TYR A 37 6.36 -15.66 -14.24
CA TYR A 37 5.96 -14.81 -13.11
C TYR A 37 7.15 -14.66 -12.14
N PRO A 38 7.50 -13.42 -11.73
CA PRO A 38 8.60 -13.21 -10.80
C PRO A 38 8.34 -13.88 -9.45
N GLU A 39 9.37 -14.41 -8.83
CA GLU A 39 9.27 -14.94 -7.48
C GLU A 39 9.19 -13.79 -6.47
N THR A 40 8.00 -13.53 -5.94
CA THR A 40 7.70 -12.37 -5.10
C THR A 40 8.34 -12.41 -3.71
N SER A 41 8.69 -13.61 -3.23
CA SER A 41 9.36 -13.81 -1.94
C SER A 41 10.68 -13.03 -1.81
N HIS A 42 11.36 -12.78 -2.92
CA HIS A 42 12.61 -12.02 -2.95
C HIS A 42 12.43 -10.51 -2.74
N PHE A 43 11.21 -9.99 -2.92
CA PHE A 43 10.93 -8.57 -2.74
C PHE A 43 10.58 -8.20 -1.29
N ILE A 44 10.28 -9.19 -0.46
CA ILE A 44 9.90 -9.00 0.94
C ILE A 44 11.16 -9.09 1.80
N PRO A 45 11.61 -7.99 2.45
CA PRO A 45 12.70 -8.04 3.41
C PRO A 45 12.37 -8.97 4.58
N LYS A 46 13.40 -9.58 5.15
CA LYS A 46 13.24 -10.45 6.34
C LYS A 46 13.32 -9.67 7.66
N ASP A 47 14.08 -8.58 7.65
CA ASP A 47 14.34 -7.75 8.82
C ASP A 47 13.93 -6.30 8.53
N PHE A 48 13.51 -5.57 9.57
CA PHE A 48 13.07 -4.20 9.48
C PHE A 48 13.72 -3.34 10.54
N ALA A 49 14.26 -2.20 10.12
CA ALA A 49 14.83 -1.20 11.00
C ALA A 49 13.75 -0.42 11.78
N TYR A 50 12.62 -0.18 11.15
CA TYR A 50 11.48 0.52 11.74
C TYR A 50 10.25 -0.40 11.72
N ILE A 51 9.71 -0.63 12.89
CA ILE A 51 8.45 -1.35 13.10
C ILE A 51 7.52 -0.35 13.79
N ILE A 52 6.47 0.06 13.10
CA ILE A 52 5.59 1.13 13.53
C ILE A 52 4.19 0.57 13.66
N ASN A 53 3.64 0.63 14.87
CA ASN A 53 2.24 0.29 15.13
C ASN A 53 1.42 1.58 15.11
N LEU A 54 0.33 1.58 14.34
CA LEU A 54 -0.54 2.74 14.21
C LEU A 54 -1.98 2.35 13.85
N ASN A 55 -2.91 3.25 14.15
CA ASN A 55 -4.31 3.07 13.77
C ASN A 55 -4.47 3.25 12.25
N MET A 56 -5.04 2.24 11.58
CA MET A 56 -5.20 2.21 10.13
C MET A 56 -6.05 3.38 9.62
N LYS A 57 -7.16 3.66 10.31
CA LYS A 57 -8.07 4.71 9.89
C LYS A 57 -7.45 6.10 10.02
N GLU A 58 -6.76 6.39 11.12
CA GLU A 58 -6.06 7.67 11.32
C GLU A 58 -5.00 7.89 10.25
N PHE A 59 -4.23 6.84 9.94
CA PHE A 59 -3.21 6.89 8.90
C PHE A 59 -3.84 7.08 7.50
N TYR A 60 -4.90 6.33 7.18
CA TYR A 60 -5.62 6.49 5.93
C TYR A 60 -6.16 7.93 5.76
N ASP A 61 -6.82 8.45 6.78
CA ASP A 61 -7.41 9.80 6.75
C ASP A 61 -6.32 10.89 6.60
N ALA A 62 -5.15 10.72 7.22
CA ALA A 62 -4.02 11.64 7.07
C ALA A 62 -3.41 11.60 5.65
N VAL A 63 -3.24 10.39 5.09
CA VAL A 63 -2.79 10.21 3.70
C VAL A 63 -3.79 10.81 2.72
N ASP A 64 -5.10 10.61 2.94
CA ASP A 64 -6.16 11.15 2.09
C ASP A 64 -6.13 12.69 2.10
N ARG A 65 -6.12 13.33 3.28
CA ARG A 65 -6.02 14.80 3.39
C ARG A 65 -4.76 15.36 2.74
N ALA A 66 -3.59 14.75 2.99
CA ALA A 66 -2.35 15.16 2.36
C ALA A 66 -2.41 14.99 0.82
N SER A 67 -3.10 13.97 0.33
CA SER A 67 -3.21 13.68 -1.10
C SER A 67 -3.93 14.75 -1.88
N LEU A 68 -4.83 15.52 -1.27
CA LEU A 68 -5.62 16.56 -1.93
C LEU A 68 -4.74 17.61 -2.63
N LEU A 69 -3.60 17.95 -2.03
CA LEU A 69 -2.65 18.88 -2.65
C LEU A 69 -1.67 18.20 -3.63
N ALA A 70 -1.54 16.88 -3.56
CA ALA A 70 -0.66 16.11 -4.44
C ALA A 70 -1.31 15.74 -5.78
N GLN A 71 -2.63 15.84 -5.92
CA GLN A 71 -3.42 15.35 -7.07
C GLN A 71 -3.06 15.98 -8.42
N ASN A 72 -2.45 17.17 -8.41
CA ASN A 72 -2.07 17.89 -9.64
C ASN A 72 -0.70 17.49 -10.21
N LYS A 73 -0.02 16.49 -9.62
CA LYS A 73 1.27 15.98 -10.10
C LYS A 73 1.10 14.54 -10.60
N GLU A 74 1.82 14.18 -11.67
CA GLU A 74 1.70 12.90 -12.38
C GLU A 74 1.74 11.63 -11.50
N LYS A 75 2.23 11.70 -10.25
CA LYS A 75 2.43 10.54 -9.38
C LYS A 75 1.75 10.63 -8.01
N ASN A 76 1.01 11.69 -7.70
CA ASN A 76 0.39 11.89 -6.39
C ASN A 76 1.37 11.60 -5.23
N ILE A 77 2.57 12.21 -5.30
CA ILE A 77 3.67 11.95 -4.36
C ILE A 77 3.44 12.71 -3.07
N ILE A 78 3.52 12.00 -1.96
CA ILE A 78 3.58 12.55 -0.60
C ILE A 78 4.86 12.06 0.08
N LYS A 79 5.29 12.80 1.10
CA LYS A 79 6.46 12.47 1.92
C LYS A 79 6.01 12.14 3.33
N MET A 80 6.62 11.14 3.91
CA MET A 80 6.45 10.72 5.28
C MET A 80 7.77 10.88 6.01
N HIS A 81 7.75 11.67 7.08
CA HIS A 81 8.87 11.89 7.99
C HIS A 81 8.56 11.22 9.31
N ILE A 82 9.44 10.36 9.77
CA ILE A 82 9.29 9.64 11.03
C ILE A 82 10.49 9.97 11.90
N GLN A 83 10.23 10.34 13.14
CA GLN A 83 11.25 10.54 14.16
C GLN A 83 10.68 10.24 15.54
N ASP A 84 11.27 9.27 16.24
CA ASP A 84 10.82 8.79 17.55
C ASP A 84 9.33 8.37 17.52
N LYS A 85 8.46 9.12 18.15
CA LYS A 85 7.02 8.86 18.25
C LYS A 85 6.15 9.72 17.34
N ASP A 86 6.77 10.49 16.47
CA ASP A 86 6.07 11.41 15.58
C ASP A 86 6.22 10.98 14.13
N MET A 87 5.11 10.95 13.43
CA MET A 87 5.03 10.82 11.98
C MET A 87 4.40 12.07 11.41
N VAL A 88 5.06 12.66 10.41
CA VAL A 88 4.55 13.83 9.69
C VAL A 88 4.43 13.48 8.21
N ILE A 89 3.21 13.56 7.68
CA ILE A 89 2.92 13.36 6.26
C ILE A 89 2.79 14.72 5.61
N THR A 90 3.57 14.96 4.56
CA THR A 90 3.58 16.25 3.86
C THR A 90 3.32 16.08 2.37
N SER A 91 2.67 17.07 1.79
CA SER A 91 2.58 17.24 0.35
C SER A 91 2.75 18.72 -0.01
N THR A 92 3.21 18.96 -1.23
CA THR A 92 3.47 20.32 -1.73
C THR A 92 2.86 20.48 -3.11
N SER A 93 2.10 21.54 -3.28
CA SER A 93 1.62 22.04 -4.56
C SER A 93 2.17 23.44 -4.80
N ASN A 94 2.67 23.72 -6.00
CA ASN A 94 3.18 25.05 -6.35
C ASN A 94 2.07 26.12 -6.39
N GLU A 95 0.82 25.68 -6.61
CA GLU A 95 -0.34 26.57 -6.76
C GLU A 95 -1.17 26.67 -5.48
N LEU A 96 -1.29 25.58 -4.73
CA LEU A 96 -2.24 25.47 -3.61
C LEU A 96 -1.54 25.55 -2.24
N GLY A 97 -0.20 25.46 -2.20
CA GLY A 97 0.57 25.50 -0.95
C GLY A 97 0.96 24.12 -0.43
N ASN A 98 1.10 24.00 0.89
CA ASN A 98 1.58 22.79 1.56
C ASN A 98 0.51 22.22 2.48
N ALA A 99 0.42 20.88 2.54
CA ALA A 99 -0.30 20.17 3.57
C ALA A 99 0.68 19.48 4.52
N GLU A 100 0.35 19.46 5.80
CA GLU A 100 1.09 18.79 6.85
C GLU A 100 0.11 18.12 7.80
N GLU A 101 0.22 16.78 7.93
CA GLU A 101 -0.57 15.95 8.82
C GLU A 101 0.35 15.30 9.85
N LYS A 102 -0.01 15.39 11.13
CA LYS A 102 0.78 14.84 12.23
C LYS A 102 0.05 13.67 12.88
N LEU A 103 0.78 12.57 13.06
CA LEU A 103 0.31 11.38 13.76
C LEU A 103 1.26 11.04 14.89
N HIS A 104 0.70 10.62 16.02
CA HIS A 104 1.48 10.02 17.09
C HIS A 104 1.54 8.50 16.85
N ILE A 105 2.75 7.93 16.84
CA ILE A 105 2.99 6.54 16.49
C ILE A 105 3.75 5.81 17.60
N ASP A 106 3.66 4.48 17.60
CA ASP A 106 4.55 3.64 18.40
C ASP A 106 5.60 3.01 17.47
N CYS A 107 6.83 3.49 17.60
CA CYS A 107 7.96 3.10 16.76
C CYS A 107 9.11 2.55 17.60
N ASN A 108 9.69 1.45 17.16
CA ASN A 108 10.82 0.80 17.83
C ASN A 108 12.15 1.55 17.63
N ASN A 109 12.25 2.45 16.65
CA ASN A 109 13.46 3.18 16.29
C ASN A 109 13.24 4.70 16.44
N LYS A 110 14.27 5.40 16.96
CA LYS A 110 14.23 6.84 17.21
C LYS A 110 14.95 7.66 16.14
N GLU A 111 15.65 6.98 15.24
CA GLU A 111 16.36 7.66 14.16
C GLU A 111 15.36 8.26 13.15
N LYS A 112 15.77 9.37 12.55
CA LYS A 112 14.96 10.03 11.54
C LYS A 112 15.03 9.26 10.24
N ILE A 113 13.84 9.01 9.64
CA ILE A 113 13.71 8.53 8.26
C ILE A 113 12.73 9.42 7.50
N GLU A 114 13.01 9.65 6.24
CA GLU A 114 12.14 10.34 5.29
C GLU A 114 11.93 9.44 4.07
N ILE A 115 10.68 9.19 3.70
CA ILE A 115 10.36 8.34 2.56
C ILE A 115 9.21 8.94 1.75
N SER A 116 9.34 8.93 0.42
CA SER A 116 8.32 9.42 -0.49
C SER A 116 7.63 8.27 -1.22
N PHE A 117 6.33 8.36 -1.39
CA PHE A 117 5.53 7.32 -2.05
C PHE A 117 4.29 7.91 -2.73
N SER A 118 3.61 7.09 -3.53
CA SER A 118 2.32 7.46 -4.13
C SER A 118 1.20 7.32 -3.10
N SER A 119 0.50 8.43 -2.81
CA SER A 119 -0.68 8.41 -1.94
C SER A 119 -1.76 7.48 -2.48
N LYS A 120 -1.93 7.41 -3.80
CA LYS A 120 -2.90 6.51 -4.43
C LYS A 120 -2.62 5.05 -4.11
N PHE A 121 -1.39 4.59 -4.30
CA PHE A 121 -1.03 3.20 -4.00
C PHE A 121 -1.13 2.89 -2.51
N MET A 122 -0.75 3.83 -1.66
CA MET A 122 -0.92 3.68 -0.21
C MET A 122 -2.38 3.53 0.17
N MET A 123 -3.26 4.40 -0.33
CA MET A 123 -4.69 4.32 -0.04
C MET A 123 -5.33 3.04 -0.59
N ASP A 124 -4.91 2.58 -1.78
CA ASP A 124 -5.43 1.35 -2.37
C ASP A 124 -5.01 0.12 -1.54
N ALA A 125 -3.79 0.09 -1.00
CA ALA A 125 -3.32 -0.95 -0.10
C ALA A 125 -4.07 -0.93 1.25
N LEU A 126 -4.30 0.25 1.83
CA LEU A 126 -5.01 0.38 3.10
C LEU A 126 -6.49 -0.02 3.02
N LYS A 127 -7.15 0.16 1.87
CA LYS A 127 -8.58 -0.17 1.67
C LYS A 127 -8.92 -1.65 1.82
N VAL A 128 -7.97 -2.55 1.58
CA VAL A 128 -8.21 -3.99 1.70
C VAL A 128 -8.05 -4.50 3.12
N ILE A 129 -7.44 -3.71 4.01
CA ILE A 129 -7.24 -4.04 5.41
C ILE A 129 -8.52 -3.71 6.18
N LYS A 130 -9.02 -4.68 6.94
CA LYS A 130 -10.25 -4.54 7.74
C LYS A 130 -9.97 -4.32 9.23
N GLU A 131 -8.74 -4.48 9.66
CA GLU A 131 -8.34 -4.35 11.04
C GLU A 131 -8.10 -2.89 11.43
N GLU A 132 -8.28 -2.62 12.73
CA GLU A 132 -8.11 -1.29 13.30
C GLU A 132 -6.64 -0.86 13.36
N ASN A 133 -5.74 -1.81 13.64
CA ASN A 133 -4.32 -1.55 13.82
C ASN A 133 -3.49 -2.26 12.75
N ILE A 134 -2.46 -1.57 12.28
CA ILE A 134 -1.53 -2.05 11.28
C ILE A 134 -0.08 -1.88 11.74
N LEU A 135 0.77 -2.72 11.18
CA LEU A 135 2.22 -2.56 11.23
C LEU A 135 2.71 -1.97 9.91
N LEU A 136 3.40 -0.85 10.00
CA LEU A 136 4.16 -0.26 8.91
C LEU A 136 5.63 -0.62 9.14
N LEU A 137 6.24 -1.32 8.16
CA LEU A 137 7.58 -1.89 8.28
C LEU A 137 8.50 -1.26 7.24
N LEU A 138 9.60 -0.65 7.69
CA LEU A 138 10.51 0.12 6.86
C LEU A 138 11.97 -0.26 7.15
N ASN A 139 12.84 0.02 6.19
CA ASN A 139 14.30 -0.08 6.35
C ASN A 139 14.98 1.26 6.02
N THR A 140 15.06 1.59 4.74
CA THR A 140 15.69 2.81 4.21
C THR A 140 14.73 3.49 3.24
N ASP A 141 15.04 4.70 2.83
CA ASP A 141 14.23 5.51 1.92
C ASP A 141 14.10 4.94 0.49
N ASP A 142 14.92 3.97 0.14
CA ASP A 142 14.95 3.31 -1.17
C ASP A 142 14.42 1.86 -1.13
N LYS A 143 14.06 1.34 0.03
CA LYS A 143 13.52 -0.02 0.20
C LYS A 143 11.99 -0.01 0.28
N PRO A 144 11.35 -1.13 -0.10
CA PRO A 144 9.91 -1.24 -0.02
C PRO A 144 9.34 -0.92 1.36
N ILE A 145 8.18 -0.28 1.38
CA ILE A 145 7.32 -0.11 2.54
C ILE A 145 6.42 -1.34 2.60
N LEU A 146 6.40 -2.06 3.71
CA LEU A 146 5.45 -3.13 3.93
C LEU A 146 4.38 -2.70 4.92
N ILE A 147 3.15 -3.13 4.65
CA ILE A 147 2.00 -2.91 5.52
C ILE A 147 1.39 -4.26 5.82
N LYS A 148 1.16 -4.53 7.10
CA LYS A 148 0.51 -5.75 7.57
C LYS A 148 -0.55 -5.41 8.59
N PRO A 149 -1.70 -6.12 8.60
CA PRO A 149 -2.55 -6.17 9.77
C PRO A 149 -1.78 -6.73 10.98
N VAL A 150 -2.18 -6.37 12.19
CA VAL A 150 -1.52 -6.86 13.41
C VAL A 150 -1.86 -8.34 13.65
N GLU A 151 -3.09 -8.75 13.39
CA GLU A 151 -3.62 -10.08 13.71
C GLU A 151 -3.62 -11.03 12.50
N ASP A 152 -3.74 -10.53 11.26
CA ASP A 152 -3.76 -11.34 10.04
C ASP A 152 -2.38 -11.42 9.39
N GLU A 153 -1.68 -12.52 9.60
CA GLU A 153 -0.37 -12.78 8.99
C GLU A 153 -0.45 -13.14 7.50
N THR A 154 -1.63 -13.40 6.97
CA THR A 154 -1.81 -13.85 5.57
C THR A 154 -1.79 -12.69 4.57
N LEU A 155 -2.09 -11.47 5.03
CA LEU A 155 -2.09 -10.26 4.20
C LEU A 155 -0.79 -9.47 4.37
N THR A 156 -0.16 -9.16 3.26
CA THR A 156 1.00 -8.25 3.22
C THR A 156 0.90 -7.39 1.97
N GLU A 157 0.84 -6.09 2.19
CA GLU A 157 0.89 -5.10 1.11
C GLU A 157 2.30 -4.53 1.00
N LEU A 158 2.78 -4.32 -0.24
CA LEU A 158 4.09 -3.81 -0.54
C LEU A 158 3.99 -2.60 -1.46
N ILE A 159 4.59 -1.48 -1.04
CA ILE A 159 4.63 -0.24 -1.79
C ILE A 159 6.08 0.15 -2.05
N LEU A 160 6.40 0.44 -3.29
CA LEU A 160 7.71 0.95 -3.65
C LEU A 160 7.81 2.44 -3.36
N PRO A 161 8.92 2.89 -2.74
CA PRO A 161 9.18 4.32 -2.57
C PRO A 161 9.47 5.00 -3.91
N ILE A 162 9.29 6.31 -3.93
CA ILE A 162 9.58 7.16 -5.07
C ILE A 162 10.76 8.07 -4.71
N LYS A 163 11.85 7.98 -5.46
CA LYS A 163 12.98 8.91 -5.28
C LYS A 163 12.58 10.30 -5.77
N THR A 164 12.61 11.26 -4.87
CA THR A 164 12.45 12.69 -5.17
C THR A 164 13.83 13.36 -5.10
N TYR A 165 14.26 13.95 -6.20
CA TYR A 165 15.52 14.72 -6.30
C TYR A 165 15.26 16.19 -5.98
#